data_76412b1e10241be64b65ab6f6dafd8ba
#
_entry.id   76412b1e10241be64b65ab6f6dafd8ba
#
_cell.length_a   1.000
_cell.length_b   1.000
_cell.length_c   1.000
_cell.angle_alpha   90.00
_cell.angle_beta   90.00
_cell.angle_gamma   90.00
#
_symmetry.space_group_name_H-M   'P 1'
#
loop_
_entity.id
_entity.type
_entity.pdbx_description
1 polymer ?
#
loop_
_entity_poly.entity_id
_entity_poly.type
_entity_poly.pdbx_seq_one_letter_code
_entity_poly.pdbx_strand_id
1 'polypeptide(L)' 'MPRRLGSKDVIRVLEEHGFSFVTQRGSHAKYKNAAGRIAIVPHPKKELPIGTTRSIVRQSGLTPQDFGF' A
#
# COMPACT_ATOMS: atom_id res chain seq x y z
N MET A 1 2.19 -14.17 -9.69
CA MET A 1 2.02 -12.72 -9.76
C MET A 1 2.64 -12.20 -11.06
N PRO A 2 1.86 -11.54 -11.90
CA PRO A 2 2.35 -11.16 -13.22
C PRO A 2 3.40 -10.07 -13.23
N ARG A 3 3.38 -9.15 -12.29
CA ARG A 3 4.38 -8.09 -12.22
C ARG A 3 4.48 -7.51 -10.81
N ARG A 4 5.57 -6.82 -10.55
CA ARG A 4 5.72 -6.11 -9.30
C ARG A 4 5.01 -4.77 -9.38
N LEU A 5 4.39 -4.39 -8.27
CA LEU A 5 3.75 -3.10 -8.16
C LEU A 5 4.75 -2.07 -7.65
N GLY A 6 4.60 -0.85 -8.11
CA GLY A 6 5.30 0.29 -7.52
C GLY A 6 4.52 0.87 -6.38
N SER A 7 5.15 1.80 -5.65
CA SER A 7 4.47 2.47 -4.54
C SER A 7 3.25 3.24 -5.01
N LYS A 8 3.31 3.86 -6.19
CA LYS A 8 2.17 4.61 -6.74
C LYS A 8 0.98 3.70 -6.99
N ASP A 9 1.22 2.48 -7.49
CA ASP A 9 0.15 1.53 -7.74
C ASP A 9 -0.55 1.14 -6.44
N VAL A 10 0.25 0.83 -5.42
CA VAL A 10 -0.27 0.42 -4.12
C VAL A 10 -1.04 1.57 -3.46
N ILE A 11 -0.49 2.78 -3.52
CA ILE A 11 -1.14 3.95 -2.95
C ILE A 11 -2.48 4.19 -3.62
N ARG A 12 -2.54 4.06 -4.95
CA ARG A 12 -3.81 4.24 -5.67
C ARG A 12 -4.86 3.25 -5.18
N VAL A 13 -4.49 1.98 -5.02
CA VAL A 13 -5.43 0.96 -4.52
C VAL A 13 -5.90 1.31 -3.12
N LEU A 14 -4.98 1.72 -2.24
CA LEU A 14 -5.34 2.12 -0.89
C LEU A 14 -6.33 3.28 -0.91
N GLU A 15 -6.05 4.29 -1.72
CA GLU A 15 -6.95 5.46 -1.82
C GLU A 15 -8.32 5.08 -2.35
N GLU A 16 -8.38 4.19 -3.33
CA GLU A 16 -9.65 3.69 -3.87
C GLU A 16 -10.47 2.95 -2.82
N HIS A 17 -9.81 2.43 -1.79
CA HIS A 17 -10.48 1.68 -0.72
C HIS A 17 -10.58 2.47 0.58
N GLY A 18 -10.53 3.80 0.50
CA GLY A 18 -10.83 4.66 1.63
C GLY A 18 -9.65 5.00 2.52
N PHE A 19 -8.42 4.69 2.11
CA PHE A 19 -7.25 5.13 2.86
C PHE A 19 -6.85 6.53 2.44
N SER A 20 -6.38 7.32 3.41
CA SER A 20 -5.90 8.68 3.17
C SER A 20 -4.50 8.84 3.72
N PHE A 21 -3.72 9.70 3.07
CA PHE A 21 -2.37 10.02 3.50
C PHE A 21 -2.39 10.66 4.88
N VAL A 22 -1.50 10.21 5.76
CA VAL A 22 -1.35 10.79 7.09
C VAL A 22 -0.06 11.58 7.19
N THR A 23 1.06 10.93 6.90
CA THR A 23 2.37 11.57 7.00
C THR A 23 3.39 10.74 6.22
N GLN A 24 4.52 11.34 5.94
CA GLN A 24 5.66 10.61 5.37
C GLN A 24 6.91 10.95 6.16
N ARG A 25 7.63 9.93 6.56
CA ARG A 25 8.92 10.08 7.22
C ARG A 25 9.97 9.40 6.36
N GLY A 26 10.88 10.20 5.80
CA GLY A 26 11.85 9.67 4.84
C GLY A 26 11.14 8.99 3.70
N SER A 27 11.41 7.71 3.52
CA SER A 27 10.83 6.92 2.43
C SER A 27 9.65 6.05 2.89
N HIS A 28 9.01 6.38 4.01
CA HIS A 28 7.86 5.61 4.53
C HIS A 28 6.64 6.49 4.61
N ALA A 29 5.66 6.25 3.73
CA ALA A 29 4.40 6.96 3.69
C ALA A 29 3.36 6.19 4.49
N LYS A 30 2.65 6.89 5.37
CA LYS A 30 1.64 6.28 6.24
C LYS A 30 0.26 6.64 5.74
N TYR A 31 -0.57 5.62 5.55
CA TYR A 31 -1.97 5.75 5.13
C TYR A 31 -2.89 5.14 6.16
N LYS A 32 -4.07 5.71 6.32
CA LYS A 32 -5.02 5.26 7.34
C LYS A 32 -6.44 5.33 6.77
N ASN A 33 -7.29 4.36 7.15
CA ASN A 33 -8.70 4.39 6.75
C ASN A 33 -9.59 4.76 7.94
N ALA A 34 -10.91 4.87 7.68
CA ALA A 34 -11.87 5.27 8.69
C ALA A 34 -12.01 4.26 9.81
N ALA A 35 -11.73 2.99 9.54
CA ALA A 35 -11.76 1.94 10.56
C ALA A 35 -10.51 1.92 11.43
N GLY A 36 -9.55 2.79 11.16
CA GLY A 36 -8.32 2.87 11.95
C GLY A 36 -7.21 1.96 11.48
N ARG A 37 -7.38 1.26 10.36
CA ARG A 37 -6.30 0.44 9.81
C ARG A 37 -5.21 1.33 9.22
N ILE A 38 -3.97 0.92 9.40
CA ILE A 38 -2.81 1.68 8.95
C ILE A 38 -1.98 0.81 8.01
N ALA A 39 -1.57 1.40 6.89
CA ALA A 39 -0.65 0.76 5.95
C ALA A 39 0.55 1.67 5.74
N ILE A 40 1.75 1.10 5.82
CA ILE A 40 3.01 1.82 5.60
C ILE A 40 3.56 1.39 4.26
N VAL A 41 3.78 2.38 3.38
CA VAL A 41 4.25 2.14 2.02
C VAL A 41 5.60 2.80 1.81
N PRO A 42 6.66 2.03 1.47
CA PRO A 42 7.91 2.65 1.05
C PRO A 42 7.65 3.47 -0.22
N HIS A 43 7.92 4.77 -0.16
CA HIS A 43 7.59 5.68 -1.26
C HIS A 43 8.59 6.84 -1.33
N PRO A 44 9.08 7.22 -2.49
CA PRO A 44 8.80 6.65 -3.81
C PRO A 44 9.61 5.38 -4.09
N LYS A 45 8.98 4.43 -4.77
CA LYS A 45 9.61 3.16 -5.12
C LYS A 45 9.01 2.69 -6.44
N LYS A 46 9.86 2.46 -7.44
CA LYS A 46 9.41 2.02 -8.76
C LYS A 46 8.80 0.63 -8.72
N GLU A 47 9.44 -0.27 -7.95
CA GLU A 47 8.97 -1.62 -7.74
C GLU A 47 9.14 -1.98 -6.28
N LEU A 48 8.10 -2.53 -5.68
CA LEU A 48 8.15 -3.01 -4.31
C LEU A 48 8.53 -4.49 -4.30
N PRO A 49 9.40 -4.91 -3.38
CA PRO A 49 9.63 -6.34 -3.19
C PRO A 49 8.31 -7.04 -2.87
N ILE A 50 8.17 -8.28 -3.32
CA ILE A 50 6.95 -9.06 -3.12
C ILE A 50 6.56 -9.16 -1.65
N GLY A 51 7.55 -9.39 -0.77
CA GLY A 51 7.28 -9.46 0.67
C GLY A 51 6.73 -8.16 1.23
N THR A 52 7.21 -7.02 0.72
CA THR A 52 6.71 -5.72 1.13
C THR A 52 5.26 -5.53 0.69
N THR A 53 4.96 -5.90 -0.56
CA THR A 53 3.59 -5.81 -1.07
C THR A 53 2.65 -6.69 -0.25
N ARG A 54 3.05 -7.92 0.06
CA ARG A 54 2.24 -8.82 0.90
C ARG A 54 1.99 -8.23 2.29
N SER A 55 3.00 -7.58 2.86
CA SER A 55 2.86 -6.93 4.15
C SER A 55 1.83 -5.82 4.10
N ILE A 56 1.85 -5.01 3.04
CA ILE A 56 0.88 -3.93 2.86
C ILE A 56 -0.53 -4.50 2.69
N VAL A 57 -0.68 -5.57 1.93
CA VAL A 57 -1.98 -6.23 1.79
C VAL A 57 -2.52 -6.62 3.16
N ARG A 58 -1.69 -7.26 3.99
CA ARG A 58 -2.11 -7.66 5.34
C ARG A 58 -2.46 -6.46 6.21
N GLN A 59 -1.64 -5.42 6.19
CA GLN A 59 -1.86 -4.22 7.00
C GLN A 59 -3.19 -3.56 6.62
N SER A 60 -3.49 -3.49 5.33
CA SER A 60 -4.68 -2.82 4.82
C SER A 60 -5.97 -3.59 5.10
N GLY A 61 -5.88 -4.89 5.32
CA GLY A 61 -7.06 -5.73 5.43
C GLY A 61 -7.75 -6.00 4.10
N LEU A 62 -7.15 -5.56 3.00
CA LEU A 62 -7.67 -5.82 1.65
C LEU A 62 -7.21 -7.21 1.19
N THR A 63 -7.68 -7.63 0.03
CA THR A 63 -7.30 -8.92 -0.54
C THR A 63 -6.22 -8.73 -1.61
N PRO A 64 -5.43 -9.79 -1.92
CA PRO A 64 -4.48 -9.70 -3.03
C PRO A 64 -5.14 -9.30 -4.34
N GLN A 65 -6.38 -9.75 -4.58
CA GLN A 65 -7.11 -9.42 -5.79
C GLN A 65 -7.38 -7.92 -5.91
N ASP A 66 -7.57 -7.23 -4.79
CA ASP A 66 -7.74 -5.77 -4.79
C ASP A 66 -6.52 -5.07 -5.37
N PHE A 67 -5.34 -5.70 -5.25
CA PHE A 67 -4.10 -5.16 -5.77
C PHE A 67 -3.73 -5.73 -7.15
N GLY A 68 -4.61 -6.55 -7.73
CA GLY A 68 -4.42 -7.08 -9.07
C GLY A 68 -3.68 -8.42 -9.11
N PHE A 69 -3.67 -9.14 -8.02
CA PHE A 69 -3.00 -10.46 -7.97
C PHE A 69 -3.99 -11.60 -8.10
#